data_70ef6f5ec8d814ecd1aaea70b1a9b2e8
#
_entry.id   70ef6f5ec8d814ecd1aaea70b1a9b2e8
#
_cell.length_a   1.000
_cell.length_b   1.000
_cell.length_c   1.000
_cell.angle_alpha   90.00
_cell.angle_beta   90.00
_cell.angle_gamma   90.00
#
_symmetry.space_group_name_H-M   'P 1'
#
loop_
_entity.id
_entity.type
_entity.pdbx_description
1 polymer ?
#
loop_
_entity_poly.entity_id
_entity_poly.type
_entity_poly.pdbx_seq_one_letter_code
_entity_poly.pdbx_strand_id
1 'polypeptide(L)'
;MTADTGDTWHPGELTVQARTGVTEKMAGLGPRLIRDSMPDPHRDFFTRLPMIIVGGEDGAGYLWAAPLFGEPGFIRAPSSYLLTITLTAPCPHPLFSQLRVNSRVGLLGIEFESRRRNRVNGYIVQRTRDQIDIAVQQSFGNCTRYIQRRQRRHNPQHENVSTEIFTNWNRSLRNVITNADTCFIASACPGEHSENNRGVDVSHRGGDPGFIRFDKQQRLLIPDYAGNNFFNTIGNLVVDSRVGLLFLGFTEGHIISLTATAEVLWKIDEPVLCGEHDRVIRLTLEAGHIIRNALPCLWQSMHDAP
;
A
#
# COMPACT_ATOMS: atom_id res chain seq x y z
N MET A 1 15.04 1.37 -32.24
CA MET A 1 14.22 0.36 -31.58
C MET A 1 13.25 1.13 -30.68
N THR A 2 12.03 1.31 -31.09
CA THR A 2 10.95 1.87 -30.25
C THR A 2 10.65 0.80 -29.22
N ALA A 3 10.95 1.08 -27.94
CA ALA A 3 10.53 0.23 -26.85
C ALA A 3 9.00 0.09 -26.92
N ASP A 4 8.51 -1.13 -26.93
CA ASP A 4 7.08 -1.41 -26.90
C ASP A 4 6.54 -0.90 -25.56
N THR A 5 5.87 0.25 -25.58
CA THR A 5 5.35 0.92 -24.39
C THR A 5 4.18 0.18 -23.78
N GLY A 6 3.66 -0.87 -24.45
CA GLY A 6 2.57 -1.72 -23.99
C GLY A 6 2.93 -2.59 -22.80
N ASP A 7 4.21 -2.92 -22.60
CA ASP A 7 4.65 -3.81 -21.55
C ASP A 7 4.83 -3.15 -20.17
N THR A 8 4.93 -1.83 -20.08
CA THR A 8 5.17 -1.13 -18.82
C THR A 8 3.88 -0.79 -18.09
N TRP A 9 2.86 -0.36 -18.82
CA TRP A 9 1.60 0.14 -18.30
C TRP A 9 0.43 -0.77 -18.68
N HIS A 10 -0.41 -1.10 -17.70
CA HIS A 10 -1.65 -1.81 -17.99
C HIS A 10 -2.74 -0.85 -18.54
N PRO A 11 -3.79 -1.35 -19.18
CA PRO A 11 -4.81 -0.51 -19.85
C PRO A 11 -5.47 0.54 -18.96
N GLY A 12 -5.65 0.27 -17.66
CA GLY A 12 -6.21 1.23 -16.73
C GLY A 12 -5.30 2.44 -16.49
N GLU A 13 -3.98 2.21 -16.33
CA GLU A 13 -2.99 3.28 -16.20
C GLU A 13 -2.92 4.14 -17.45
N LEU A 14 -2.90 3.50 -18.63
CA LEU A 14 -2.94 4.19 -19.93
C LEU A 14 -4.18 5.06 -20.08
N THR A 15 -5.34 4.56 -19.67
CA THR A 15 -6.61 5.32 -19.69
C THR A 15 -6.52 6.57 -18.83
N VAL A 16 -5.96 6.46 -17.63
CA VAL A 16 -5.81 7.60 -16.71
C VAL A 16 -4.76 8.59 -17.22
N GLN A 17 -3.62 8.11 -17.72
CA GLN A 17 -2.57 8.93 -18.32
C GLN A 17 -3.09 9.72 -19.53
N ALA A 18 -3.89 9.09 -20.40
CA ALA A 18 -4.53 9.76 -21.53
C ALA A 18 -5.51 10.85 -21.07
N ARG A 19 -6.37 10.52 -20.08
CA ARG A 19 -7.32 11.48 -19.53
C ARG A 19 -6.68 12.69 -18.86
N THR A 20 -5.47 12.53 -18.33
CA THR A 20 -4.71 13.60 -17.65
C THR A 20 -3.68 14.27 -18.55
N GLY A 21 -3.55 13.86 -19.82
CA GLY A 21 -2.66 14.48 -20.80
C GLY A 21 -1.17 14.20 -20.58
N VAL A 22 -0.81 13.08 -19.90
CA VAL A 22 0.59 12.76 -19.57
C VAL A 22 1.14 11.53 -20.30
N THR A 23 0.41 10.97 -21.25
CA THR A 23 0.77 9.71 -21.95
C THR A 23 2.18 9.75 -22.55
N GLU A 24 2.50 10.75 -23.34
CA GLU A 24 3.82 10.86 -23.97
C GLU A 24 4.97 10.91 -22.95
N LYS A 25 4.78 11.70 -21.90
CA LYS A 25 5.74 11.80 -20.81
C LYS A 25 5.95 10.46 -20.11
N MET A 26 4.86 9.73 -19.84
CA MET A 26 4.92 8.43 -19.16
C MET A 26 5.46 7.32 -20.05
N ALA A 27 5.19 7.34 -21.35
CA ALA A 27 5.76 6.42 -22.33
C ALA A 27 7.31 6.47 -22.32
N GLY A 28 7.91 7.65 -22.17
CA GLY A 28 9.36 7.81 -22.11
C GLY A 28 9.97 7.50 -20.73
N LEU A 29 9.22 7.70 -19.64
CA LEU A 29 9.73 7.54 -18.27
C LEU A 29 9.51 6.14 -17.72
N GLY A 30 8.38 5.51 -18.01
CA GLY A 30 7.97 4.23 -17.43
C GLY A 30 9.05 3.14 -17.58
N PRO A 31 9.50 2.81 -18.79
CA PRO A 31 10.48 1.74 -19.01
C PRO A 31 11.84 1.98 -18.32
N ARG A 32 12.14 3.23 -17.97
CA ARG A 32 13.38 3.58 -17.27
C ARG A 32 13.26 3.47 -15.75
N LEU A 33 12.06 3.67 -15.20
CA LEU A 33 11.83 3.77 -13.77
C LEU A 33 11.23 2.50 -13.18
N ILE A 34 10.31 1.85 -13.91
CA ILE A 34 9.73 0.56 -13.53
C ILE A 34 10.59 -0.54 -14.14
N ARG A 35 11.29 -1.27 -13.30
CA ARG A 35 12.21 -2.34 -13.68
C ARG A 35 11.59 -3.69 -13.35
N ASP A 36 11.94 -4.70 -14.11
CA ASP A 36 11.60 -6.11 -13.86
C ASP A 36 12.44 -6.75 -12.73
N SER A 37 13.37 -6.00 -12.17
CA SER A 37 14.34 -6.48 -11.18
C SER A 37 14.68 -5.40 -10.17
N MET A 38 15.13 -5.80 -8.99
CA MET A 38 15.60 -4.90 -7.94
C MET A 38 17.07 -4.53 -8.16
N PRO A 39 17.40 -3.24 -8.42
CA PRO A 39 18.79 -2.78 -8.38
C PRO A 39 19.34 -2.85 -6.95
N ASP A 40 20.66 -2.91 -6.80
CA ASP A 40 21.32 -3.03 -5.50
C ASP A 40 20.85 -2.00 -4.45
N PRO A 41 20.65 -0.69 -4.78
CA PRO A 41 20.11 0.25 -3.80
C PRO A 41 18.69 -0.06 -3.31
N HIS A 42 17.88 -0.81 -4.09
CA HIS A 42 16.57 -1.28 -3.63
C HIS A 42 16.72 -2.52 -2.74
N ARG A 43 17.59 -3.47 -3.12
CA ARG A 43 17.90 -4.65 -2.31
C ARG A 43 18.40 -4.25 -0.93
N ASP A 44 19.38 -3.35 -0.86
CA ASP A 44 19.92 -2.81 0.40
C ASP A 44 18.87 -2.07 1.23
N PHE A 45 17.95 -1.37 0.57
CA PHE A 45 16.86 -0.68 1.25
C PHE A 45 15.92 -1.66 1.94
N PHE A 46 15.46 -2.70 1.25
CA PHE A 46 14.52 -3.67 1.83
C PHE A 46 15.13 -4.42 3.00
N THR A 47 16.43 -4.79 2.94
CA THR A 47 17.08 -5.54 4.02
C THR A 47 17.20 -4.79 5.35
N ARG A 48 17.15 -3.46 5.32
CA ARG A 48 17.25 -2.60 6.51
C ARG A 48 15.91 -2.28 7.16
N LEU A 49 14.81 -2.58 6.49
CA LEU A 49 13.48 -2.23 6.98
C LEU A 49 13.06 -3.11 8.16
N PRO A 50 12.44 -2.54 9.21
CA PRO A 50 11.78 -3.28 10.28
C PRO A 50 10.32 -3.59 9.98
N MET A 51 9.80 -3.11 8.85
CA MET A 51 8.41 -3.25 8.44
C MET A 51 8.31 -3.21 6.92
N ILE A 52 7.38 -4.01 6.39
CA ILE A 52 6.93 -3.94 5.01
C ILE A 52 5.42 -4.04 4.95
N ILE A 53 4.78 -3.26 4.07
CA ILE A 53 3.35 -3.38 3.82
C ILE A 53 3.14 -4.33 2.65
N VAL A 54 2.28 -5.31 2.84
CA VAL A 54 1.93 -6.34 1.86
C VAL A 54 0.49 -6.14 1.44
N GLY A 55 0.25 -6.03 0.15
CA GLY A 55 -1.06 -6.10 -0.47
C GLY A 55 -1.27 -7.49 -1.06
N GLY A 56 -2.48 -8.02 -0.93
CA GLY A 56 -2.84 -9.32 -1.50
C GLY A 56 -4.33 -9.56 -1.46
N GLU A 57 -4.75 -10.60 -2.17
CA GLU A 57 -6.13 -11.07 -2.20
C GLU A 57 -6.27 -12.28 -1.26
N ASP A 58 -7.36 -12.32 -0.50
CA ASP A 58 -7.68 -13.48 0.34
C ASP A 58 -8.47 -14.54 -0.45
N GLY A 59 -8.78 -15.69 0.20
CA GLY A 59 -9.51 -16.78 -0.43
C GLY A 59 -10.97 -16.46 -0.80
N ALA A 60 -11.52 -15.35 -0.32
CA ALA A 60 -12.87 -14.87 -0.66
C ALA A 60 -12.85 -13.80 -1.77
N GLY A 61 -11.67 -13.40 -2.24
CA GLY A 61 -11.52 -12.41 -3.29
C GLY A 61 -11.45 -10.97 -2.79
N TYR A 62 -11.33 -10.74 -1.49
CA TYR A 62 -11.14 -9.39 -0.95
C TYR A 62 -9.67 -8.97 -1.02
N LEU A 63 -9.45 -7.71 -1.39
CA LEU A 63 -8.12 -7.11 -1.32
C LEU A 63 -7.86 -6.54 0.07
N TRP A 64 -6.65 -6.77 0.57
CA TRP A 64 -6.19 -6.29 1.86
C TRP A 64 -4.82 -5.65 1.74
N ALA A 65 -4.56 -4.67 2.61
CA ALA A 65 -3.22 -4.19 2.92
C ALA A 65 -2.90 -4.51 4.39
N ALA A 66 -1.76 -5.15 4.64
CA ALA A 66 -1.37 -5.58 5.97
C ALA A 66 0.15 -5.44 6.19
N PRO A 67 0.61 -5.05 7.39
CA PRO A 67 2.03 -4.93 7.68
C PRO A 67 2.61 -6.27 8.13
N LEU A 68 3.87 -6.51 7.74
CA LEU A 68 4.76 -7.49 8.37
C LEU A 68 5.89 -6.75 9.08
N PHE A 69 6.27 -7.26 10.23
CA PHE A 69 7.31 -6.71 11.07
C PHE A 69 8.41 -7.74 11.33
N GLY A 70 9.61 -7.25 11.54
CA GLY A 70 10.76 -8.04 11.97
C GLY A 70 11.96 -7.15 12.29
N GLU A 71 12.98 -7.71 12.88
CA GLU A 71 14.25 -7.01 13.00
C GLU A 71 14.91 -6.84 11.62
N PRO A 72 15.72 -5.79 11.40
CA PRO A 72 16.46 -5.61 10.16
C PRO A 72 17.15 -6.91 9.73
N GLY A 73 16.96 -7.30 8.46
CA GLY A 73 17.38 -8.59 7.93
C GLY A 73 16.26 -9.64 7.85
N PHE A 74 15.05 -9.39 8.41
CA PHE A 74 13.90 -10.28 8.21
C PHE A 74 13.43 -10.28 6.73
N ILE A 75 13.74 -9.21 6.00
CA ILE A 75 13.61 -9.15 4.55
C ILE A 75 15.00 -9.33 3.96
N ARG A 76 15.13 -10.27 3.05
CA ARG A 76 16.36 -10.52 2.29
C ARG A 76 16.09 -10.43 0.81
N ALA A 77 17.07 -10.01 0.03
CA ALA A 77 17.02 -9.98 -1.42
C ALA A 77 18.19 -10.81 -1.98
N PRO A 78 18.07 -12.15 -2.00
CA PRO A 78 19.16 -13.05 -2.42
C PRO A 78 19.64 -12.78 -3.85
N SER A 79 18.72 -12.34 -4.71
CA SER A 79 19.03 -11.88 -6.08
C SER A 79 18.22 -10.65 -6.44
N SER A 80 18.44 -10.09 -7.62
CA SER A 80 17.64 -8.98 -8.16
C SER A 80 16.20 -9.39 -8.48
N TYR A 81 15.91 -10.69 -8.60
CA TYR A 81 14.61 -11.25 -8.96
C TYR A 81 13.89 -11.97 -7.83
N LEU A 82 14.48 -12.03 -6.64
CA LEU A 82 13.92 -12.75 -5.50
C LEU A 82 13.98 -11.91 -4.24
N LEU A 83 12.84 -11.76 -3.59
CA LEU A 83 12.73 -11.16 -2.26
C LEU A 83 12.17 -12.21 -1.30
N THR A 84 12.85 -12.41 -0.17
CA THR A 84 12.50 -13.38 0.87
C THR A 84 12.10 -12.64 2.14
N ILE A 85 10.96 -13.00 2.72
CA ILE A 85 10.48 -12.47 4.00
C ILE A 85 10.44 -13.60 5.01
N THR A 86 11.20 -13.46 6.10
CA THR A 86 11.16 -14.39 7.24
C THR A 86 10.03 -13.97 8.20
N LEU A 87 9.16 -14.90 8.54
CA LEU A 87 8.06 -14.69 9.47
C LEU A 87 8.52 -15.11 10.87
N THR A 88 8.85 -14.15 11.72
CA THR A 88 9.40 -14.38 13.06
C THR A 88 8.34 -14.69 14.12
N ALA A 89 7.08 -14.37 13.84
CA ALA A 89 5.93 -14.64 14.71
C ALA A 89 4.67 -14.84 13.85
N PRO A 90 3.61 -15.47 14.38
CA PRO A 90 2.32 -15.50 13.71
C PRO A 90 1.85 -14.07 13.46
N CYS A 91 1.65 -13.70 12.19
CA CYS A 91 1.08 -12.41 11.87
C CYS A 91 -0.40 -12.40 12.25
N PRO A 92 -0.87 -11.44 13.05
CA PRO A 92 -2.26 -11.41 13.50
C PRO A 92 -3.26 -11.06 12.39
N HIS A 93 -2.79 -10.57 11.25
CA HIS A 93 -3.67 -10.22 10.13
C HIS A 93 -4.04 -11.47 9.31
N PRO A 94 -5.35 -11.72 9.05
CA PRO A 94 -5.83 -12.94 8.39
C PRO A 94 -5.28 -13.16 6.97
N LEU A 95 -4.95 -12.10 6.23
CA LEU A 95 -4.39 -12.20 4.88
C LEU A 95 -3.26 -13.22 4.80
N PHE A 96 -2.31 -13.20 5.78
CA PHE A 96 -1.11 -14.03 5.70
C PHE A 96 -1.38 -15.53 5.84
N SER A 97 -2.50 -15.91 6.42
CA SER A 97 -2.97 -17.29 6.46
C SER A 97 -3.62 -17.75 5.15
N GLN A 98 -3.99 -16.80 4.28
CA GLN A 98 -4.67 -17.05 3.01
C GLN A 98 -3.72 -17.05 1.80
N LEU A 99 -2.59 -16.34 1.89
CA LEU A 99 -1.60 -16.30 0.80
C LEU A 99 -1.00 -17.69 0.53
N ARG A 100 -0.90 -18.05 -0.75
CA ARG A 100 -0.41 -19.33 -1.26
C ARG A 100 0.65 -19.12 -2.34
N VAL A 101 1.32 -20.18 -2.75
CA VAL A 101 2.13 -20.18 -3.97
C VAL A 101 1.24 -19.72 -5.13
N ASN A 102 1.79 -18.89 -6.00
CA ASN A 102 1.12 -18.15 -7.08
C ASN A 102 0.19 -17.00 -6.64
N SER A 103 0.00 -16.71 -5.35
CA SER A 103 -0.67 -15.47 -4.95
C SER A 103 0.12 -14.27 -5.45
N ARG A 104 -0.53 -13.34 -6.14
CA ARG A 104 0.04 -12.04 -6.49
C ARG A 104 0.10 -11.16 -5.27
N VAL A 105 1.21 -10.44 -5.11
CA VAL A 105 1.44 -9.56 -3.98
C VAL A 105 2.10 -8.25 -4.41
N GLY A 106 1.64 -7.15 -3.85
CA GLY A 106 2.32 -5.87 -3.91
C GLY A 106 3.00 -5.57 -2.59
N LEU A 107 4.22 -5.08 -2.64
CA LEU A 107 5.04 -4.80 -1.48
C LEU A 107 5.45 -3.34 -1.47
N LEU A 108 5.24 -2.66 -0.35
CA LEU A 108 5.74 -1.31 -0.13
C LEU A 108 6.65 -1.28 1.08
N GLY A 109 7.94 -1.10 0.83
CA GLY A 109 8.91 -0.71 1.86
C GLY A 109 8.84 0.79 2.08
N ILE A 110 8.82 1.22 3.35
CA ILE A 110 8.81 2.62 3.74
C ILE A 110 9.70 2.84 4.95
N GLU A 111 10.57 3.85 4.87
CA GLU A 111 11.40 4.35 5.95
C GLU A 111 10.97 5.78 6.26
N PHE A 112 10.26 5.97 7.38
CA PHE A 112 9.66 7.25 7.73
C PHE A 112 10.69 8.33 8.06
N GLU A 113 11.82 7.95 8.61
CA GLU A 113 12.88 8.89 9.01
C GLU A 113 13.47 9.62 7.81
N SER A 114 13.78 8.89 6.74
CA SER A 114 14.33 9.44 5.48
C SER A 114 13.26 9.81 4.45
N ARG A 115 12.00 9.47 4.70
CA ARG A 115 10.89 9.56 3.73
C ARG A 115 11.13 8.76 2.45
N ARG A 116 11.95 7.73 2.51
CA ARG A 116 12.21 6.85 1.37
C ARG A 116 11.18 5.74 1.32
N ARG A 117 10.71 5.43 0.12
CA ARG A 117 9.84 4.29 -0.14
C ARG A 117 10.13 3.67 -1.49
N ASN A 118 10.16 2.36 -1.53
CA ASN A 118 10.32 1.57 -2.74
C ASN A 118 9.21 0.52 -2.82
N ARG A 119 8.81 0.19 -4.02
CA ARG A 119 7.81 -0.84 -4.32
C ARG A 119 8.45 -2.04 -4.99
N VAL A 120 7.92 -3.21 -4.67
CA VAL A 120 8.14 -4.46 -5.38
C VAL A 120 6.77 -5.11 -5.59
N ASN A 121 6.44 -5.45 -6.82
CA ASN A 121 5.27 -6.27 -7.14
C ASN A 121 5.75 -7.60 -7.71
N GLY A 122 5.00 -8.66 -7.46
CA GLY A 122 5.34 -10.00 -7.91
C GLY A 122 4.36 -11.04 -7.43
N TYR A 123 4.81 -12.28 -7.36
CA TYR A 123 4.01 -13.41 -6.90
C TYR A 123 4.83 -14.35 -6.03
N ILE A 124 4.13 -15.08 -5.16
CA ILE A 124 4.75 -16.03 -4.23
C ILE A 124 5.18 -17.27 -4.98
N VAL A 125 6.47 -17.60 -4.93
CA VAL A 125 7.05 -18.82 -5.53
C VAL A 125 7.27 -19.92 -4.50
N GLN A 126 7.44 -19.55 -3.22
CA GLN A 126 7.55 -20.48 -2.12
C GLN A 126 6.86 -19.92 -0.87
N ARG A 127 6.13 -20.78 -0.17
CA ARG A 127 5.46 -20.44 1.08
C ARG A 127 5.65 -21.59 2.07
N THR A 128 6.35 -21.30 3.15
CA THR A 128 6.48 -22.20 4.31
C THR A 128 5.82 -21.57 5.53
N ARG A 129 5.87 -22.25 6.68
CA ARG A 129 5.41 -21.68 7.94
C ARG A 129 6.12 -20.36 8.29
N ASP A 130 7.44 -20.32 8.04
CA ASP A 130 8.33 -19.27 8.54
C ASP A 130 8.90 -18.38 7.44
N GLN A 131 8.51 -18.59 6.16
CA GLN A 131 9.10 -17.86 5.03
C GLN A 131 8.12 -17.69 3.88
N ILE A 132 8.24 -16.55 3.22
CA ILE A 132 7.59 -16.24 1.95
C ILE A 132 8.67 -15.80 0.97
N ASP A 133 8.78 -16.50 -0.16
CA ASP A 133 9.65 -16.13 -1.28
C ASP A 133 8.81 -15.56 -2.42
N ILE A 134 9.22 -14.41 -2.92
CA ILE A 134 8.48 -13.63 -3.91
C ILE A 134 9.36 -13.42 -5.13
N ALA A 135 8.90 -13.93 -6.28
CA ALA A 135 9.48 -13.59 -7.57
C ALA A 135 9.10 -12.16 -7.92
N VAL A 136 10.11 -11.35 -8.21
CA VAL A 136 9.95 -9.91 -8.52
C VAL A 136 9.56 -9.76 -9.98
N GLN A 137 8.48 -9.04 -10.25
CA GLN A 137 8.05 -8.65 -11.59
C GLN A 137 8.22 -7.15 -11.84
N GLN A 138 8.08 -6.32 -10.80
CA GLN A 138 8.31 -4.89 -10.90
C GLN A 138 9.03 -4.40 -9.64
N SER A 139 9.99 -3.47 -9.83
CA SER A 139 10.66 -2.75 -8.75
C SER A 139 10.90 -1.30 -9.13
N PHE A 140 10.41 -0.37 -8.32
CA PHE A 140 10.59 1.06 -8.55
C PHE A 140 10.50 1.91 -7.28
N GLY A 141 11.21 3.03 -7.32
CA GLY A 141 11.13 4.05 -6.28
C GLY A 141 9.87 4.91 -6.42
N ASN A 142 9.43 5.50 -5.34
CA ASN A 142 8.30 6.42 -5.32
C ASN A 142 8.70 7.77 -4.74
N CYS A 143 7.95 8.82 -5.12
CA CYS A 143 8.15 10.17 -4.62
C CYS A 143 8.07 10.22 -3.09
N THR A 144 8.89 11.07 -2.45
CA THR A 144 8.96 11.26 -1.00
C THR A 144 7.83 12.15 -0.46
N ARG A 145 7.00 12.75 -1.32
CA ARG A 145 5.92 13.66 -0.93
C ARG A 145 4.92 12.98 -0.01
N TYR A 146 4.34 13.77 0.88
CA TYR A 146 3.26 13.39 1.81
C TYR A 146 3.64 12.33 2.86
N ILE A 147 4.91 11.95 2.97
CA ILE A 147 5.38 11.09 4.06
C ILE A 147 5.72 11.97 5.26
N GLN A 148 4.99 11.81 6.33
CA GLN A 148 5.29 12.46 7.62
C GLN A 148 6.50 11.78 8.25
N ARG A 149 7.50 12.58 8.67
CA ARG A 149 8.71 12.04 9.31
C ARG A 149 8.41 11.52 10.71
N ARG A 150 8.87 10.31 10.99
CA ARG A 150 8.68 9.66 12.29
C ARG A 150 9.91 8.91 12.71
N GLN A 151 10.16 8.91 14.02
CA GLN A 151 11.22 8.12 14.65
C GLN A 151 10.61 6.89 15.34
N ARG A 152 11.24 5.74 15.14
CA ARG A 152 10.83 4.48 15.76
C ARG A 152 11.12 4.48 17.26
N ARG A 153 10.22 3.94 18.06
CA ARG A 153 10.31 3.74 19.51
C ARG A 153 9.88 2.32 19.87
N HIS A 154 10.44 1.77 20.92
CA HIS A 154 9.97 0.47 21.46
C HIS A 154 8.51 0.57 21.93
N ASN A 155 7.72 -0.47 21.67
CA ASN A 155 6.34 -0.59 22.18
C ASN A 155 6.30 -1.56 23.36
N PRO A 156 6.20 -1.09 24.61
CA PRO A 156 6.12 -1.97 25.76
C PRO A 156 4.77 -2.69 25.88
N GLN A 157 3.76 -2.29 25.09
CA GLN A 157 2.40 -2.88 25.13
C GLN A 157 2.19 -3.90 24.02
N HIS A 158 3.23 -4.30 23.30
CA HIS A 158 3.14 -5.31 22.23
C HIS A 158 2.95 -6.72 22.80
N GLU A 159 2.03 -6.86 23.74
CA GLU A 159 1.56 -8.09 24.33
C GLU A 159 0.03 -8.08 24.30
N ASN A 160 -0.61 -9.25 24.40
CA ASN A 160 -2.07 -9.37 24.40
C ASN A 160 -2.74 -8.82 23.12
N VAL A 161 -2.23 -9.23 21.98
CA VAL A 161 -2.81 -8.89 20.66
C VAL A 161 -4.23 -9.44 20.58
N SER A 162 -5.20 -8.59 20.21
CA SER A 162 -6.59 -8.98 20.00
C SER A 162 -7.12 -8.45 18.69
N THR A 163 -8.00 -9.21 18.04
CA THR A 163 -8.61 -8.84 16.76
C THR A 163 -10.13 -8.70 16.91
N GLU A 164 -10.66 -7.59 16.42
CA GLU A 164 -12.09 -7.30 16.34
C GLU A 164 -12.45 -7.11 14.85
N ILE A 165 -13.54 -7.72 14.41
CA ILE A 165 -14.07 -7.59 13.05
C ILE A 165 -15.16 -6.53 13.04
N PHE A 166 -15.21 -5.69 12.02
CA PHE A 166 -16.26 -4.71 11.82
C PHE A 166 -16.75 -4.68 10.36
N THR A 167 -18.03 -4.41 10.19
CA THR A 167 -18.69 -4.23 8.89
C THR A 167 -19.39 -2.87 8.78
N ASN A 168 -19.34 -2.09 9.86
CA ASN A 168 -19.94 -0.77 9.92
C ASN A 168 -19.01 0.21 10.64
N TRP A 169 -19.16 1.48 10.32
CA TRP A 169 -18.44 2.55 10.98
C TRP A 169 -19.07 2.87 12.37
N ASN A 170 -18.24 2.87 13.39
CA ASN A 170 -18.60 3.48 14.66
C ASN A 170 -17.86 4.82 14.85
N ARG A 171 -18.25 5.60 15.85
CA ARG A 171 -17.68 6.93 16.12
C ARG A 171 -16.17 6.88 16.39
N SER A 172 -15.71 5.91 17.16
CA SER A 172 -14.29 5.77 17.50
C SER A 172 -13.45 5.48 16.26
N LEU A 173 -13.87 4.52 15.45
CA LEU A 173 -13.19 4.14 14.21
C LEU A 173 -13.12 5.31 13.22
N ARG A 174 -14.22 6.04 13.07
CA ARG A 174 -14.26 7.24 12.22
C ARG A 174 -13.28 8.30 12.70
N ASN A 175 -13.23 8.55 14.01
CA ASN A 175 -12.29 9.53 14.57
C ASN A 175 -10.84 9.15 14.29
N VAL A 176 -10.47 7.88 14.47
CA VAL A 176 -9.11 7.41 14.17
C VAL A 176 -8.77 7.63 12.68
N ILE A 177 -9.68 7.25 11.78
CA ILE A 177 -9.46 7.37 10.33
C ILE A 177 -9.38 8.84 9.89
N THR A 178 -10.26 9.72 10.39
CA THR A 178 -10.24 11.14 10.00
C THR A 178 -9.06 11.91 10.58
N ASN A 179 -8.50 11.47 11.71
CA ASN A 179 -7.29 12.06 12.29
C ASN A 179 -6.00 11.42 11.76
N ALA A 180 -6.08 10.38 10.93
CA ALA A 180 -4.89 9.81 10.30
C ALA A 180 -4.27 10.81 9.30
N ASP A 181 -2.95 10.89 9.30
CA ASP A 181 -2.15 11.63 8.32
C ASP A 181 -1.51 10.70 7.28
N THR A 182 -1.69 9.40 7.45
CA THR A 182 -1.08 8.34 6.66
C THR A 182 -2.04 7.18 6.53
N CYS A 183 -2.20 6.67 5.31
CA CYS A 183 -2.79 5.36 5.06
C CYS A 183 -2.06 4.65 3.91
N PHE A 184 -2.27 3.34 3.82
CA PHE A 184 -1.79 2.53 2.71
C PHE A 184 -2.99 1.95 1.98
N ILE A 185 -2.88 1.89 0.66
CA ILE A 185 -3.96 1.41 -0.21
C ILE A 185 -3.41 0.29 -1.10
N ALA A 186 -4.04 -0.88 -1.01
CA ALA A 186 -3.84 -1.99 -1.94
C ALA A 186 -4.90 -1.93 -3.02
N SER A 187 -4.50 -2.08 -4.26
CA SER A 187 -5.37 -2.14 -5.44
C SER A 187 -4.81 -3.15 -6.44
N ALA A 188 -5.60 -3.64 -7.37
CA ALA A 188 -5.14 -4.66 -8.29
C ALA A 188 -5.61 -4.41 -9.72
N CYS A 189 -4.77 -4.79 -10.68
CA CYS A 189 -5.19 -5.02 -12.05
C CYS A 189 -5.17 -6.55 -12.28
N PRO A 190 -6.31 -7.19 -12.52
CA PRO A 190 -6.37 -8.62 -12.81
C PRO A 190 -5.59 -8.96 -14.08
N GLY A 191 -5.00 -10.14 -14.13
CA GLY A 191 -4.26 -10.62 -15.30
C GLY A 191 -3.51 -11.91 -15.03
N GLU A 192 -2.81 -12.45 -16.03
CA GLU A 192 -2.03 -13.67 -15.90
C GLU A 192 -0.60 -13.40 -15.40
N HIS A 193 0.08 -14.41 -14.85
CA HIS A 193 1.43 -14.26 -14.33
C HIS A 193 2.48 -13.88 -15.38
N SER A 194 2.21 -14.15 -16.65
CA SER A 194 3.04 -13.71 -17.78
C SER A 194 3.00 -12.20 -18.02
N GLU A 195 2.00 -11.50 -17.47
CA GLU A 195 1.80 -10.06 -17.63
C GLU A 195 2.45 -9.31 -16.46
N ASN A 196 3.68 -8.83 -16.65
CA ASN A 196 4.47 -8.17 -15.58
C ASN A 196 3.90 -6.83 -15.11
N ASN A 197 3.03 -6.19 -15.90
CA ASN A 197 2.41 -4.91 -15.59
C ASN A 197 1.06 -5.02 -14.87
N ARG A 198 0.65 -6.23 -14.49
CA ARG A 198 -0.60 -6.50 -13.77
C ARG A 198 -0.31 -7.14 -12.42
N GLY A 199 -1.29 -7.13 -11.56
CA GLY A 199 -1.21 -7.73 -10.23
C GLY A 199 -1.63 -6.77 -9.14
N VAL A 200 -1.08 -6.96 -7.96
CA VAL A 200 -1.39 -6.15 -6.78
C VAL A 200 -0.35 -5.07 -6.57
N ASP A 201 -0.81 -3.87 -6.28
CA ASP A 201 0.00 -2.73 -5.88
C ASP A 201 -0.32 -2.30 -4.45
N VAL A 202 0.68 -1.80 -3.72
CA VAL A 202 0.47 -1.03 -2.49
C VAL A 202 1.02 0.37 -2.64
N SER A 203 0.21 1.36 -2.33
CA SER A 203 0.58 2.78 -2.35
C SER A 203 0.41 3.41 -0.97
N HIS A 204 1.31 4.32 -0.62
CA HIS A 204 1.15 5.22 0.51
C HIS A 204 0.33 6.43 0.09
N ARG A 205 -0.60 6.84 0.95
CA ARG A 205 -1.34 8.11 0.87
C ARG A 205 -1.10 8.88 2.16
N GLY A 206 -0.79 10.13 2.05
CA GLY A 206 -0.57 10.99 3.21
C GLY A 206 -1.08 12.41 2.97
N GLY A 207 -1.34 13.11 4.07
CA GLY A 207 -1.82 14.48 4.10
C GLY A 207 -1.87 14.96 5.54
N ASP A 208 -2.34 16.18 5.75
CA ASP A 208 -2.61 16.66 7.11
C ASP A 208 -3.79 15.90 7.73
N PRO A 209 -3.86 15.73 9.05
CA PRO A 209 -5.03 15.17 9.72
C PRO A 209 -6.33 15.83 9.21
N GLY A 210 -7.30 14.98 8.84
CA GLY A 210 -8.53 15.43 8.18
C GLY A 210 -8.48 15.41 6.65
N PHE A 211 -7.39 14.95 6.02
CA PHE A 211 -7.37 14.75 4.57
C PHE A 211 -8.30 13.63 4.12
N ILE A 212 -8.57 12.65 4.98
CA ILE A 212 -9.57 11.60 4.77
C ILE A 212 -10.86 12.00 5.46
N ARG A 213 -11.99 11.93 4.75
CA ARG A 213 -13.30 12.33 5.26
C ARG A 213 -14.38 11.33 4.92
N PHE A 214 -15.53 11.50 5.53
CA PHE A 214 -16.75 10.75 5.23
C PHE A 214 -17.76 11.65 4.54
N ASP A 215 -18.42 11.14 3.51
CA ASP A 215 -19.58 11.80 2.92
C ASP A 215 -20.86 11.58 3.76
N LYS A 216 -21.96 12.15 3.31
CA LYS A 216 -23.28 12.05 3.98
C LYS A 216 -23.80 10.60 4.01
N GLN A 217 -23.37 9.74 3.08
CA GLN A 217 -23.73 8.32 2.99
C GLN A 217 -22.75 7.43 3.74
N GLN A 218 -21.87 7.99 4.57
CA GLN A 218 -20.87 7.28 5.36
C GLN A 218 -19.81 6.55 4.50
N ARG A 219 -19.59 6.97 3.26
CA ARG A 219 -18.51 6.48 2.41
C ARG A 219 -17.23 7.28 2.68
N LEU A 220 -16.10 6.62 2.60
CA LEU A 220 -14.80 7.24 2.84
C LEU A 220 -14.34 7.98 1.59
N LEU A 221 -13.84 9.18 1.75
CA LEU A 221 -13.30 10.02 0.68
C LEU A 221 -11.80 10.23 0.90
N ILE A 222 -10.99 9.84 -0.07
CA ILE A 222 -9.53 10.03 -0.06
C ILE A 222 -9.13 10.87 -1.29
N PRO A 223 -8.53 12.06 -1.12
CA PRO A 223 -8.08 12.86 -2.25
C PRO A 223 -6.89 12.20 -2.94
N ASP A 224 -6.82 12.28 -4.26
CA ASP A 224 -5.68 11.86 -5.06
C ASP A 224 -4.84 13.08 -5.40
N TYR A 225 -3.89 13.39 -4.53
CA TYR A 225 -2.96 14.51 -4.69
C TYR A 225 -1.96 14.26 -5.83
N ALA A 226 -1.39 15.36 -6.33
CA ALA A 226 -0.39 15.31 -7.39
C ALA A 226 0.83 14.46 -6.99
N GLY A 227 1.18 13.48 -7.79
CA GLY A 227 2.27 12.51 -7.56
C GLY A 227 3.21 12.36 -8.75
N ASN A 228 3.65 11.12 -8.99
CA ASN A 228 4.58 10.76 -10.08
C ASN A 228 3.89 10.56 -11.44
N ASN A 229 2.58 10.64 -11.52
CA ASN A 229 1.75 10.40 -12.70
C ASN A 229 1.77 8.96 -13.25
N PHE A 230 2.26 8.01 -12.49
CA PHE A 230 2.16 6.59 -12.86
C PHE A 230 0.71 6.10 -12.81
N PHE A 231 -0.04 6.63 -11.83
CA PHE A 231 -1.45 6.30 -11.59
C PHE A 231 -1.73 4.83 -11.23
N ASN A 232 -0.76 4.11 -10.67
CA ASN A 232 -0.95 2.70 -10.34
C ASN A 232 -2.28 2.45 -9.60
N THR A 233 -2.54 3.15 -8.49
CA THR A 233 -3.81 2.99 -7.75
C THR A 233 -5.03 3.36 -8.59
N ILE A 234 -5.01 4.53 -9.23
CA ILE A 234 -6.18 5.02 -9.98
C ILE A 234 -6.42 4.15 -11.21
N GLY A 235 -5.35 3.74 -11.92
CA GLY A 235 -5.41 2.85 -13.06
C GLY A 235 -5.98 1.48 -12.68
N ASN A 236 -5.52 0.91 -11.56
CA ASN A 236 -6.09 -0.33 -11.03
C ASN A 236 -7.60 -0.17 -10.76
N LEU A 237 -8.01 0.92 -10.07
CA LEU A 237 -9.40 1.16 -9.69
C LEU A 237 -10.33 1.44 -10.88
N VAL A 238 -9.81 1.83 -12.03
CA VAL A 238 -10.59 1.93 -13.28
C VAL A 238 -10.92 0.55 -13.84
N VAL A 239 -10.09 -0.46 -13.55
CA VAL A 239 -10.26 -1.83 -14.04
C VAL A 239 -10.95 -2.71 -13.01
N ASP A 240 -10.58 -2.61 -11.74
CA ASP A 240 -11.09 -3.42 -10.64
C ASP A 240 -11.37 -2.51 -9.43
N SER A 241 -12.63 -2.43 -9.04
CA SER A 241 -13.07 -1.56 -7.94
C SER A 241 -12.69 -2.06 -6.54
N ARG A 242 -12.18 -3.28 -6.40
CA ARG A 242 -11.78 -3.81 -5.09
C ARG A 242 -10.55 -3.08 -4.55
N VAL A 243 -10.54 -2.82 -3.26
CA VAL A 243 -9.48 -2.08 -2.59
C VAL A 243 -9.30 -2.52 -1.16
N GLY A 244 -8.05 -2.56 -0.70
CA GLY A 244 -7.71 -2.74 0.71
C GLY A 244 -7.08 -1.48 1.28
N LEU A 245 -7.46 -1.08 2.49
CA LEU A 245 -6.82 0.03 3.19
C LEU A 245 -6.21 -0.44 4.51
N LEU A 246 -5.13 0.25 4.88
CA LEU A 246 -4.43 0.03 6.13
C LEU A 246 -4.12 1.37 6.79
N PHE A 247 -4.47 1.46 8.07
CA PHE A 247 -4.08 2.55 8.97
C PHE A 247 -3.25 1.98 10.11
N LEU A 248 -2.16 2.65 10.43
CA LEU A 248 -1.32 2.31 11.57
C LEU A 248 -1.54 3.34 12.67
N GLY A 249 -1.99 2.91 13.83
CA GLY A 249 -2.02 3.72 15.04
C GLY A 249 -0.59 3.89 15.57
N PHE A 250 0.14 4.83 15.00
CA PHE A 250 1.57 5.00 15.23
C PHE A 250 1.95 5.22 16.70
N THR A 251 1.05 5.78 17.48
CA THR A 251 1.21 6.07 18.92
C THR A 251 0.49 5.06 19.82
N GLU A 252 -0.59 4.46 19.35
CA GLU A 252 -1.42 3.52 20.11
C GLU A 252 -1.11 2.05 19.85
N GLY A 253 -0.32 1.76 18.81
CA GLY A 253 0.09 0.40 18.48
C GLY A 253 -0.98 -0.47 17.82
N HIS A 254 -2.06 0.13 17.29
CA HIS A 254 -3.15 -0.60 16.62
C HIS A 254 -2.93 -0.69 15.10
N ILE A 255 -3.54 -1.70 14.50
CA ILE A 255 -3.71 -1.82 13.06
C ILE A 255 -5.20 -1.76 12.77
N ILE A 256 -5.62 -0.91 11.81
CA ILE A 256 -6.94 -0.95 11.21
C ILE A 256 -6.74 -1.30 9.76
N SER A 257 -7.21 -2.46 9.35
CA SER A 257 -7.19 -2.91 7.96
C SER A 257 -8.61 -3.16 7.50
N LEU A 258 -8.96 -2.70 6.32
CA LEU A 258 -10.30 -2.86 5.78
C LEU A 258 -10.26 -3.17 4.27
N THR A 259 -11.30 -3.84 3.81
CA THR A 259 -11.60 -4.05 2.41
C THR A 259 -12.85 -3.28 2.02
N ALA A 260 -12.88 -2.78 0.80
CA ALA A 260 -13.92 -1.90 0.31
C ALA A 260 -14.07 -2.01 -1.22
N THR A 261 -15.17 -1.48 -1.74
CA THR A 261 -15.30 -1.15 -3.15
C THR A 261 -15.04 0.34 -3.37
N ALA A 262 -14.33 0.66 -4.44
CA ALA A 262 -13.88 2.03 -4.74
C ALA A 262 -14.47 2.55 -6.04
N GLU A 263 -14.69 3.85 -6.08
CA GLU A 263 -15.06 4.62 -7.25
C GLU A 263 -14.14 5.84 -7.38
N VAL A 264 -13.63 6.09 -8.58
CA VAL A 264 -12.80 7.29 -8.85
C VAL A 264 -13.69 8.42 -9.34
N LEU A 265 -13.79 9.46 -8.55
CA LEU A 265 -14.54 10.66 -8.87
C LEU A 265 -13.62 11.71 -9.50
N TRP A 266 -14.01 12.23 -10.66
CA TRP A 266 -13.28 13.24 -11.42
C TRP A 266 -14.02 14.57 -11.34
N LYS A 267 -13.34 15.65 -10.99
CA LYS A 267 -13.91 16.99 -10.82
C LYS A 267 -15.05 17.01 -9.80
N ILE A 268 -14.70 17.18 -8.55
CA ILE A 268 -15.69 17.25 -7.48
C ILE A 268 -15.78 18.69 -7.01
N ASP A 269 -16.97 19.25 -7.12
CA ASP A 269 -17.37 20.52 -6.49
C ASP A 269 -17.82 20.30 -5.02
N GLU A 270 -17.32 19.27 -4.34
CA GLU A 270 -17.66 19.07 -2.94
C GLU A 270 -16.68 19.82 -2.03
N PRO A 271 -17.14 20.80 -1.23
CA PRO A 271 -16.29 21.54 -0.28
C PRO A 271 -15.80 20.70 0.90
N VAL A 272 -15.95 19.39 0.82
CA VAL A 272 -15.68 18.44 1.90
C VAL A 272 -14.20 18.14 2.07
N LEU A 273 -13.38 18.33 1.04
CA LEU A 273 -11.95 17.99 1.07
C LEU A 273 -11.08 19.25 1.02
N CYS A 274 -10.03 19.25 1.84
CA CYS A 274 -9.04 20.32 1.87
C CYS A 274 -7.94 20.09 0.83
N GLY A 275 -7.49 21.15 0.16
CA GLY A 275 -6.35 21.15 -0.77
C GLY A 275 -6.75 20.98 -2.24
N GLU A 276 -5.77 21.22 -3.12
CA GLU A 276 -5.95 21.03 -4.57
C GLU A 276 -5.88 19.54 -4.92
N HIS A 277 -6.95 19.01 -5.46
CA HIS A 277 -7.03 17.65 -5.96
C HIS A 277 -7.93 17.59 -7.20
N ASP A 278 -7.50 16.82 -8.20
CA ASP A 278 -8.27 16.62 -9.44
C ASP A 278 -9.23 15.45 -9.33
N ARG A 279 -8.99 14.57 -8.38
CA ARG A 279 -9.69 13.29 -8.22
C ARG A 279 -9.85 12.94 -6.75
N VAL A 280 -10.90 12.16 -6.47
CA VAL A 280 -11.16 11.58 -5.16
C VAL A 280 -11.48 10.10 -5.32
N ILE A 281 -10.92 9.28 -4.46
CA ILE A 281 -11.29 7.87 -4.31
C ILE A 281 -12.41 7.83 -3.27
N ARG A 282 -13.58 7.40 -3.69
CA ARG A 282 -14.74 7.19 -2.81
C ARG A 282 -14.89 5.70 -2.54
N LEU A 283 -15.00 5.32 -1.27
CA LEU A 283 -14.93 3.93 -0.83
C LEU A 283 -16.18 3.56 -0.01
N THR A 284 -16.76 2.42 -0.36
CA THR A 284 -17.84 1.78 0.39
C THR A 284 -17.27 0.59 1.15
N LEU A 285 -17.37 0.61 2.48
CA LEU A 285 -16.85 -0.44 3.36
C LEU A 285 -17.55 -1.77 3.11
N GLU A 286 -16.77 -2.85 3.04
CA GLU A 286 -17.25 -4.23 3.05
C GLU A 286 -17.02 -4.88 4.42
N ALA A 287 -15.77 -4.92 4.87
CA ALA A 287 -15.37 -5.48 6.16
C ALA A 287 -14.05 -4.88 6.63
N GLY A 288 -13.73 -5.06 7.89
CA GLY A 288 -12.44 -4.65 8.41
C GLY A 288 -12.06 -5.35 9.72
N HIS A 289 -10.78 -5.20 10.07
CA HIS A 289 -10.16 -5.71 11.27
C HIS A 289 -9.52 -4.58 12.07
N ILE A 290 -9.81 -4.52 13.37
CA ILE A 290 -9.03 -3.74 14.32
C ILE A 290 -8.15 -4.74 15.07
N ILE A 291 -6.84 -4.61 14.93
CA ILE A 291 -5.89 -5.47 15.64
C ILE A 291 -5.16 -4.60 16.66
N ARG A 292 -5.50 -4.80 17.93
CA ARG A 292 -4.97 -4.02 19.05
C ARG A 292 -3.62 -4.55 19.48
N ASN A 293 -2.74 -3.64 19.92
CA ASN A 293 -1.39 -3.95 20.40
C ASN A 293 -0.54 -4.73 19.38
N ALA A 294 -0.81 -4.55 18.08
CA ALA A 294 -0.21 -5.33 17.02
C ALA A 294 1.14 -4.79 16.53
N LEU A 295 1.46 -3.53 16.80
CA LEU A 295 2.71 -2.93 16.38
C LEU A 295 3.83 -3.23 17.38
N PRO A 296 4.91 -3.92 16.98
CA PRO A 296 6.05 -4.21 17.87
C PRO A 296 6.86 -2.95 18.21
N CYS A 297 6.67 -1.89 17.43
CA CYS A 297 7.25 -0.58 17.70
C CYS A 297 6.23 0.52 17.39
N LEU A 298 6.38 1.64 18.07
CA LEU A 298 5.63 2.87 17.85
C LEU A 298 6.46 3.84 17.00
N TRP A 299 5.81 4.84 16.42
CA TRP A 299 6.49 5.90 15.66
C TRP A 299 6.03 7.27 16.17
N GLN A 300 6.96 8.03 16.70
CA GLN A 300 6.74 9.40 17.15
C GLN A 300 7.00 10.39 16.01
N SER A 301 6.14 11.40 15.85
CA SER A 301 6.36 12.49 14.92
C SER A 301 7.68 13.20 15.22
N MET A 302 8.46 13.51 14.19
CA MET A 302 9.70 14.30 14.35
C MET A 302 9.44 15.80 14.41
N HIS A 303 8.21 16.26 14.18
CA HIS A 303 7.81 17.65 14.41
C HIS A 303 7.52 17.95 15.89
N ASP A 304 7.20 16.88 16.65
CA ASP A 304 6.91 16.97 18.10
C ASP A 304 8.14 16.60 18.96
N ALA A 305 9.32 16.44 18.37
CA ALA A 305 10.55 16.26 19.14
C ALA A 305 10.99 17.60 19.73
N PRO A 306 11.27 17.70 21.06
CA PRO A 306 11.71 18.91 21.71
C PRO A 306 13.03 19.45 21.16
#